data_2072238ca19709f25f8a9b6709ecd435
#
_entry.id   2072238ca19709f25f8a9b6709ecd435
#
_cell.length_a   1.000
_cell.length_b   1.000
_cell.length_c   1.000
_cell.angle_alpha   90.00
_cell.angle_beta   90.00
_cell.angle_gamma   90.00
#
_symmetry.space_group_name_H-M   'P 1'
#
loop_
_entity.id
_entity.type
_entity.pdbx_description
1 polymer ?
#
loop_
_entity_poly.entity_id
_entity_poly.type
_entity_poly.pdbx_seq_one_letter_code
_entity_poly.pdbx_strand_id
1 'polypeptide(L)'
;MQSLKEPVLFSSWVEHLLAGVVLFSVGAYVLEVEYGGSAHSLEGHPFWLWTERVVATILTLEYFARWRKEGRSYPRSRLGMIDLLAVLPFWLGFIVPAAWLGLVRSVRILRLLKLYRHSRAMRIFVHALLASRKHLTGMLLIVFILVLFGAVGIREIERDAQPEVFGSLFNSIWWTIVTLMSVGYGDAVPSTMIGKGFAQVVMVLGVGLTAAFIGIVGSNVYAQVQKLESEKDGPKEKDDQDTPFLLK
;
A
#
# COMPACT_ATOMS: atom_id res chain seq x y z
N MET A 1 1.52 18.20 -14.80
CA MET A 1 2.60 18.19 -13.80
C MET A 1 2.05 18.83 -12.54
N GLN A 2 1.52 18.03 -11.60
CA GLN A 2 0.96 18.56 -10.34
C GLN A 2 2.10 18.75 -9.35
N SER A 3 2.28 19.98 -8.90
CA SER A 3 3.18 20.34 -7.79
C SER A 3 2.93 19.43 -6.59
N LEU A 4 4.00 18.95 -5.94
CA LEU A 4 3.94 18.22 -4.67
C LEU A 4 3.45 19.10 -3.49
N LYS A 5 3.18 20.38 -3.76
CA LYS A 5 2.56 21.30 -2.81
C LYS A 5 1.05 21.09 -2.84
N GLU A 6 0.57 20.22 -1.96
CA GLU A 6 -0.85 20.11 -1.67
C GLU A 6 -1.30 21.36 -0.90
N PRO A 7 -2.52 21.89 -1.15
CA PRO A 7 -3.04 23.01 -0.39
C PRO A 7 -3.16 22.60 1.09
N VAL A 8 -2.35 23.20 1.95
CA VAL A 8 -2.47 23.06 3.41
C VAL A 8 -3.70 23.84 3.83
N LEU A 9 -4.79 23.15 4.06
CA LEU A 9 -6.09 23.74 4.33
C LEU A 9 -6.22 24.30 5.75
N PHE A 10 -5.54 23.63 6.68
CA PHE A 10 -5.50 23.99 8.08
C PHE A 10 -4.08 24.40 8.47
N SER A 11 -3.94 25.11 9.59
CA SER A 11 -2.64 25.35 10.18
C SER A 11 -1.86 24.04 10.36
N SER A 12 -0.55 24.06 10.18
CA SER A 12 0.31 22.86 10.31
C SER A 12 0.08 22.11 11.63
N TRP A 13 -0.24 22.84 12.69
CA TRP A 13 -0.57 22.29 13.99
C TRP A 13 -1.83 21.40 13.97
N VAL A 14 -2.90 21.85 13.31
CA VAL A 14 -4.14 21.07 13.16
C VAL A 14 -3.91 19.81 12.34
N GLU A 15 -3.12 19.90 11.29
CA GLU A 15 -2.76 18.74 10.46
C GLU A 15 -2.00 17.68 11.28
N HIS A 16 -1.05 18.08 12.14
CA HIS A 16 -0.34 17.15 13.03
C HIS A 16 -1.25 16.55 14.08
N LEU A 17 -2.18 17.33 14.62
CA LEU A 17 -3.19 16.83 15.56
C LEU A 17 -4.09 15.78 14.91
N LEU A 18 -4.56 16.02 13.69
CA LEU A 18 -5.35 15.06 12.93
C LEU A 18 -4.58 13.77 12.64
N ALA A 19 -3.28 13.87 12.31
CA ALA A 19 -2.41 12.70 12.16
C ALA A 19 -2.32 11.92 13.48
N GLY A 20 -2.18 12.62 14.62
CA GLY A 20 -2.18 12.02 15.95
C GLY A 20 -3.50 11.28 16.26
N VAL A 21 -4.64 11.87 15.91
CA VAL A 21 -5.96 11.23 16.06
C VAL A 21 -6.05 9.94 15.23
N VAL A 22 -5.54 9.93 14.00
CA VAL A 22 -5.51 8.74 13.15
C VAL A 22 -4.64 7.64 13.77
N LEU A 23 -3.42 7.97 14.20
CA LEU A 23 -2.51 7.01 14.83
C LEU A 23 -3.10 6.45 16.12
N PHE A 24 -3.66 7.33 16.97
CA PHE A 24 -4.36 6.92 18.18
C PHE A 24 -5.51 5.97 17.90
N SER A 25 -6.34 6.28 16.88
CA SER A 25 -7.50 5.44 16.54
C SER A 25 -7.11 4.04 16.07
N VAL A 26 -6.01 3.92 15.32
CA VAL A 26 -5.51 2.62 14.87
C VAL A 26 -4.86 1.86 16.03
N GLY A 27 -4.09 2.55 16.89
CA GLY A 27 -3.55 1.94 18.10
C GLY A 27 -4.66 1.42 19.03
N ALA A 28 -5.71 2.23 19.25
CA ALA A 28 -6.88 1.82 20.01
C ALA A 28 -7.59 0.60 19.39
N TYR A 29 -7.71 0.57 18.04
CA TYR A 29 -8.29 -0.58 17.35
C TYR A 29 -7.44 -1.86 17.50
N VAL A 30 -6.12 -1.76 17.43
CA VAL A 30 -5.22 -2.91 17.66
C VAL A 30 -5.38 -3.45 19.09
N LEU A 31 -5.46 -2.55 20.08
CA LEU A 31 -5.70 -2.94 21.48
C LEU A 31 -7.11 -3.54 21.66
N GLU A 32 -8.13 -3.01 20.99
CA GLU A 32 -9.48 -3.60 20.97
C GLU A 32 -9.47 -5.04 20.46
N VAL A 33 -8.73 -5.30 19.38
CA VAL A 33 -8.62 -6.65 18.79
C VAL A 33 -7.90 -7.62 19.73
N GLU A 34 -6.84 -7.16 20.42
CA GLU A 34 -6.06 -8.00 21.31
C GLU A 34 -6.77 -8.26 22.65
N TYR A 35 -7.35 -7.23 23.26
CA TYR A 35 -7.89 -7.28 24.62
C TYR A 35 -9.41 -7.23 24.70
N GLY A 36 -10.11 -6.93 23.59
CA GLY A 36 -11.57 -6.71 23.56
C GLY A 36 -12.43 -7.97 23.61
N GLY A 37 -11.84 -9.16 23.67
CA GLY A 37 -12.57 -10.43 23.64
C GLY A 37 -13.03 -10.85 22.25
N SER A 38 -13.57 -12.08 22.13
CA SER A 38 -13.94 -12.68 20.83
C SER A 38 -14.87 -11.76 20.02
N ALA A 39 -14.59 -11.66 18.73
CA ALA A 39 -15.25 -10.80 17.73
C ALA A 39 -16.79 -10.93 17.65
N HIS A 40 -17.40 -11.77 18.45
CA HIS A 40 -18.83 -12.07 18.49
C HIS A 40 -19.60 -11.33 19.61
N SER A 41 -18.91 -10.70 20.58
CA SER A 41 -19.61 -9.84 21.54
C SER A 41 -19.91 -8.49 20.90
N LEU A 42 -21.15 -8.30 20.45
CA LEU A 42 -21.70 -6.99 20.03
C LEU A 42 -21.66 -5.95 21.16
N GLU A 43 -21.36 -6.38 22.37
CA GLU A 43 -21.16 -5.60 23.58
C GLU A 43 -19.66 -5.35 23.81
N GLY A 44 -19.01 -4.67 22.85
CA GLY A 44 -17.67 -4.16 23.08
C GLY A 44 -17.64 -3.25 24.31
N HIS A 45 -16.57 -3.33 25.09
CA HIS A 45 -16.39 -2.49 26.28
C HIS A 45 -16.76 -1.03 25.93
N PRO A 46 -17.58 -0.32 26.72
CA PRO A 46 -18.09 1.01 26.40
C PRO A 46 -17.00 2.00 25.95
N PHE A 47 -15.79 1.86 26.51
CA PHE A 47 -14.62 2.67 26.17
C PHE A 47 -14.28 2.61 24.66
N TRP A 48 -14.24 1.41 24.07
CA TRP A 48 -13.89 1.24 22.65
C TRP A 48 -14.95 1.83 21.72
N LEU A 49 -16.22 1.66 22.08
CA LEU A 49 -17.35 2.22 21.32
C LEU A 49 -17.33 3.76 21.35
N TRP A 50 -17.05 4.35 22.51
CA TRP A 50 -16.96 5.81 22.63
C TRP A 50 -15.76 6.36 21.87
N THR A 51 -14.59 5.74 21.99
CA THR A 51 -13.39 6.13 21.26
C THR A 51 -13.65 6.13 19.76
N GLU A 52 -14.26 5.08 19.24
CA GLU A 52 -14.60 4.97 17.82
C GLU A 52 -15.58 6.06 17.36
N ARG A 53 -16.63 6.31 18.14
CA ARG A 53 -17.61 7.36 17.82
C ARG A 53 -16.97 8.76 17.79
N VAL A 54 -16.14 9.07 18.76
CA VAL A 54 -15.44 10.36 18.84
C VAL A 54 -14.51 10.54 17.65
N VAL A 55 -13.67 9.56 17.38
CA VAL A 55 -12.73 9.60 16.24
C VAL A 55 -13.49 9.70 14.92
N ALA A 56 -14.50 8.87 14.69
CA ALA A 56 -15.30 8.90 13.47
C ALA A 56 -16.01 10.26 13.27
N THR A 57 -16.51 10.85 14.35
CA THR A 57 -17.13 12.19 14.31
C THR A 57 -16.09 13.25 13.90
N ILE A 58 -14.90 13.26 14.51
CA ILE A 58 -13.82 14.20 14.18
C ILE A 58 -13.44 14.08 12.71
N LEU A 59 -13.21 12.86 12.22
CA LEU A 59 -12.82 12.61 10.84
C LEU A 59 -13.94 12.95 9.85
N THR A 60 -15.21 12.75 10.23
CA THR A 60 -16.36 13.12 9.42
C THR A 60 -16.48 14.63 9.31
N LEU A 61 -16.34 15.36 10.42
CA LEU A 61 -16.35 16.83 10.42
C LEU A 61 -15.20 17.40 9.58
N GLU A 62 -14.00 16.83 9.71
CA GLU A 62 -12.86 17.20 8.88
C GLU A 62 -13.17 17.00 7.39
N TYR A 63 -13.74 15.84 7.01
CA TYR A 63 -14.11 15.54 5.62
C TYR A 63 -15.09 16.59 5.07
N PHE A 64 -16.14 16.90 5.82
CA PHE A 64 -17.12 17.91 5.39
C PHE A 64 -16.53 19.33 5.34
N ALA A 65 -15.67 19.71 6.28
CA ALA A 65 -15.00 21.00 6.27
C ALA A 65 -14.12 21.15 5.01
N ARG A 66 -13.40 20.10 4.63
CA ARG A 66 -12.60 20.07 3.41
C ARG A 66 -13.47 20.10 2.16
N TRP A 67 -14.54 19.32 2.12
CA TRP A 67 -15.49 19.31 1.01
C TRP A 67 -16.12 20.69 0.79
N ARG A 68 -16.50 21.40 1.86
CA ARG A 68 -17.01 22.77 1.75
C ARG A 68 -15.99 23.76 1.18
N LYS A 69 -14.72 23.60 1.54
CA LYS A 69 -13.64 24.51 1.13
C LYS A 69 -13.14 24.24 -0.28
N GLU A 70 -12.97 22.98 -0.66
CA GLU A 70 -12.44 22.54 -1.97
C GLU A 70 -13.54 22.33 -3.02
N GLY A 71 -14.82 22.35 -2.61
CA GLY A 71 -15.97 22.28 -3.50
C GLY A 71 -16.31 20.85 -3.97
N ARG A 72 -17.20 20.78 -5.00
CA ARG A 72 -17.80 19.51 -5.48
C ARG A 72 -16.79 18.51 -6.08
N SER A 73 -15.62 18.94 -6.45
CA SER A 73 -14.56 18.06 -7.00
C SER A 73 -13.81 17.27 -5.93
N TYR A 74 -13.85 17.72 -4.68
CA TYR A 74 -13.12 17.10 -3.57
C TYR A 74 -13.39 15.59 -3.39
N PRO A 75 -14.64 15.11 -3.32
CA PRO A 75 -14.91 13.68 -3.13
C PRO A 75 -14.32 12.78 -4.23
N ARG A 76 -14.10 13.31 -5.43
CA ARG A 76 -13.47 12.60 -6.56
C ARG A 76 -11.97 12.80 -6.63
N SER A 77 -11.40 13.67 -5.83
CA SER A 77 -9.95 13.85 -5.72
C SER A 77 -9.32 12.65 -5.01
N ARG A 78 -8.02 12.41 -5.25
CA ARG A 78 -7.27 11.33 -4.57
C ARG A 78 -7.33 11.48 -3.04
N LEU A 79 -7.17 12.72 -2.55
CA LEU A 79 -7.23 13.02 -1.13
C LEU A 79 -8.64 12.84 -0.57
N GLY A 80 -9.66 13.31 -1.29
CA GLY A 80 -11.06 13.13 -0.90
C GLY A 80 -11.46 11.66 -0.82
N MET A 81 -10.98 10.81 -1.74
CA MET A 81 -11.20 9.37 -1.68
C MET A 81 -10.53 8.72 -0.46
N ILE A 82 -9.29 9.12 -0.14
CA ILE A 82 -8.58 8.66 1.06
C ILE A 82 -9.34 9.05 2.33
N ASP A 83 -9.79 10.30 2.41
CA ASP A 83 -10.54 10.80 3.55
C ASP A 83 -11.90 10.10 3.68
N LEU A 84 -12.57 9.84 2.56
CA LEU A 84 -13.82 9.07 2.55
C LEU A 84 -13.61 7.63 3.02
N LEU A 85 -12.58 6.93 2.51
CA LEU A 85 -12.25 5.57 2.94
C LEU A 85 -11.93 5.47 4.43
N ALA A 86 -11.38 6.52 5.03
CA ALA A 86 -11.10 6.56 6.46
C ALA A 86 -12.35 6.64 7.34
N VAL A 87 -13.42 7.23 6.83
CA VAL A 87 -14.70 7.46 7.55
C VAL A 87 -15.72 6.38 7.22
N LEU A 88 -15.70 5.86 6.00
CA LEU A 88 -16.66 4.92 5.45
C LEU A 88 -16.93 3.68 6.35
N PRO A 89 -15.92 2.99 6.93
CA PRO A 89 -16.16 1.79 7.74
C PRO A 89 -17.07 2.04 8.94
N PHE A 90 -16.99 3.21 9.55
CA PHE A 90 -17.86 3.56 10.67
C PHE A 90 -19.33 3.63 10.24
N TRP A 91 -19.61 4.32 9.14
CA TRP A 91 -20.97 4.48 8.62
C TRP A 91 -21.53 3.19 8.02
N LEU A 92 -20.67 2.38 7.37
CA LEU A 92 -21.09 1.07 6.87
C LEU A 92 -21.51 0.13 8.01
N GLY A 93 -20.94 0.26 9.20
CA GLY A 93 -21.29 -0.54 10.36
C GLY A 93 -22.77 -0.44 10.78
N PHE A 94 -23.49 0.61 10.36
CA PHE A 94 -24.93 0.77 10.63
C PHE A 94 -25.83 0.09 9.58
N ILE A 95 -25.28 -0.26 8.40
CA ILE A 95 -26.06 -0.75 7.26
C ILE A 95 -25.75 -2.23 6.99
N VAL A 96 -24.55 -2.67 7.32
CA VAL A 96 -24.06 -4.00 6.99
C VAL A 96 -24.56 -5.04 7.98
N PRO A 97 -25.02 -6.23 7.54
CA PRO A 97 -25.42 -7.33 8.44
C PRO A 97 -24.31 -7.76 9.40
N ALA A 98 -24.69 -8.26 10.57
CA ALA A 98 -23.79 -8.65 11.66
C ALA A 98 -22.66 -9.59 11.21
N ALA A 99 -22.92 -10.50 10.27
CA ALA A 99 -21.92 -11.43 9.73
C ALA A 99 -20.71 -10.75 9.08
N TRP A 100 -20.85 -9.52 8.56
CA TRP A 100 -19.80 -8.77 7.89
C TRP A 100 -19.16 -7.69 8.74
N LEU A 101 -19.69 -7.45 9.96
CA LEU A 101 -19.17 -6.39 10.84
C LEU A 101 -17.70 -6.57 11.17
N GLY A 102 -17.21 -7.81 11.33
CA GLY A 102 -15.80 -8.09 11.57
C GLY A 102 -14.92 -7.57 10.43
N LEU A 103 -15.31 -7.84 9.16
CA LEU A 103 -14.60 -7.34 7.99
C LEU A 103 -14.64 -5.81 7.92
N VAL A 104 -15.81 -5.20 8.13
CA VAL A 104 -15.96 -3.74 8.11
C VAL A 104 -15.12 -3.08 9.19
N ARG A 105 -15.02 -3.70 10.37
CA ARG A 105 -14.12 -3.23 11.44
C ARG A 105 -12.65 -3.29 11.02
N SER A 106 -12.21 -4.38 10.39
CA SER A 106 -10.83 -4.52 9.91
C SER A 106 -10.44 -3.45 8.90
N VAL A 107 -11.37 -3.00 8.06
CA VAL A 107 -11.15 -1.92 7.08
C VAL A 107 -10.80 -0.57 7.74
N ARG A 108 -11.06 -0.39 9.04
CA ARG A 108 -10.66 0.82 9.81
C ARG A 108 -9.16 1.11 9.73
N ILE A 109 -8.31 0.08 9.55
CA ILE A 109 -6.86 0.26 9.37
C ILE A 109 -6.52 1.14 8.16
N LEU A 110 -7.41 1.23 7.16
CA LEU A 110 -7.23 2.10 6.00
C LEU A 110 -7.21 3.60 6.36
N ARG A 111 -7.58 3.98 7.59
CA ARG A 111 -7.38 5.34 8.11
C ARG A 111 -5.91 5.76 8.05
N LEU A 112 -4.97 4.82 8.16
CA LEU A 112 -3.54 5.10 8.00
C LEU A 112 -3.21 5.73 6.65
N LEU A 113 -4.01 5.51 5.61
CA LEU A 113 -3.83 6.16 4.31
C LEU A 113 -3.90 7.69 4.42
N LYS A 114 -4.58 8.24 5.43
CA LYS A 114 -4.58 9.69 5.70
C LYS A 114 -3.19 10.25 6.00
N LEU A 115 -2.27 9.41 6.52
CA LEU A 115 -0.88 9.80 6.75
C LEU A 115 -0.14 10.15 5.44
N TYR A 116 -0.66 9.71 4.28
CA TYR A 116 -0.15 10.13 2.98
C TYR A 116 -0.05 11.67 2.87
N ARG A 117 -1.03 12.39 3.39
CA ARG A 117 -1.06 13.86 3.39
C ARG A 117 0.05 14.46 4.25
N HIS A 118 0.37 13.83 5.38
CA HIS A 118 1.29 14.36 6.39
C HIS A 118 2.75 13.94 6.17
N SER A 119 2.98 12.82 5.47
CA SER A 119 4.31 12.26 5.25
C SER A 119 4.84 12.60 3.85
N ARG A 120 5.94 13.40 3.81
CA ARG A 120 6.67 13.66 2.57
C ARG A 120 7.20 12.36 1.94
N ALA A 121 7.74 11.47 2.77
CA ALA A 121 8.26 10.18 2.31
C ALA A 121 7.16 9.33 1.64
N MET A 122 5.96 9.28 2.25
CA MET A 122 4.82 8.56 1.67
C MET A 122 4.41 9.15 0.32
N ARG A 123 4.39 10.46 0.17
CA ARG A 123 4.09 11.11 -1.12
C ARG A 123 5.12 10.76 -2.19
N ILE A 124 6.42 10.84 -1.86
CA ILE A 124 7.50 10.46 -2.77
C ILE A 124 7.31 9.01 -3.25
N PHE A 125 7.07 8.10 -2.32
CA PHE A 125 6.90 6.68 -2.61
C PHE A 125 5.69 6.42 -3.52
N VAL A 126 4.53 6.98 -3.20
CA VAL A 126 3.31 6.84 -4.03
C VAL A 126 3.51 7.45 -5.42
N HIS A 127 4.15 8.61 -5.53
CA HIS A 127 4.45 9.21 -6.83
C HIS A 127 5.42 8.34 -7.65
N ALA A 128 6.42 7.75 -7.02
CA ALA A 128 7.34 6.81 -7.67
C ALA A 128 6.61 5.57 -8.19
N LEU A 129 5.71 4.97 -7.38
CA LEU A 129 4.88 3.83 -7.81
C LEU A 129 3.99 4.20 -9.01
N LEU A 130 3.35 5.36 -8.96
CA LEU A 130 2.50 5.83 -10.07
C LEU A 130 3.32 6.13 -11.33
N ALA A 131 4.54 6.63 -11.19
CA ALA A 131 5.48 6.82 -12.31
C ALA A 131 5.90 5.48 -12.91
N SER A 132 6.08 4.46 -12.06
CA SER A 132 6.47 3.10 -12.45
C SER A 132 5.33 2.28 -13.10
N ARG A 133 4.09 2.76 -13.08
CA ARG A 133 2.89 1.96 -13.42
C ARG A 133 2.97 1.20 -14.74
N LYS A 134 3.53 1.80 -15.80
CA LYS A 134 3.67 1.15 -17.10
C LYS A 134 4.60 -0.07 -17.04
N HIS A 135 5.75 0.08 -16.37
CA HIS A 135 6.70 -1.01 -16.16
C HIS A 135 6.14 -2.09 -15.23
N LEU A 136 5.46 -1.67 -14.16
CA LEU A 136 4.81 -2.59 -13.23
C LEU A 136 3.67 -3.38 -13.88
N THR A 137 2.90 -2.79 -14.81
CA THR A 137 1.88 -3.52 -15.56
C THR A 137 2.49 -4.61 -16.44
N GLY A 138 3.60 -4.31 -17.14
CA GLY A 138 4.33 -5.32 -17.90
C GLY A 138 4.89 -6.43 -17.01
N MET A 139 5.42 -6.05 -15.85
CA MET A 139 5.93 -6.99 -14.86
C MET A 139 4.84 -7.90 -14.29
N LEU A 140 3.62 -7.38 -14.02
CA LEU A 140 2.49 -8.19 -13.58
C LEU A 140 2.11 -9.27 -14.60
N LEU A 141 2.20 -8.98 -15.90
CA LEU A 141 2.00 -9.99 -16.93
C LEU A 141 3.06 -11.09 -16.86
N ILE A 142 4.33 -10.72 -16.67
CA ILE A 142 5.42 -11.69 -16.50
C ILE A 142 5.19 -12.55 -15.25
N VAL A 143 4.84 -11.93 -14.12
CA VAL A 143 4.47 -12.65 -12.88
C VAL A 143 3.35 -13.64 -13.14
N PHE A 144 2.28 -13.22 -13.82
CA PHE A 144 1.15 -14.10 -14.13
C PHE A 144 1.57 -15.31 -14.97
N ILE A 145 2.40 -15.09 -16.01
CA ILE A 145 2.92 -16.18 -16.85
C ILE A 145 3.79 -17.13 -16.01
N LEU A 146 4.69 -16.60 -15.18
CA LEU A 146 5.56 -17.41 -14.34
C LEU A 146 4.78 -18.20 -13.28
N VAL A 147 3.74 -17.61 -12.71
CA VAL A 147 2.85 -18.31 -11.75
C VAL A 147 2.12 -19.46 -12.43
N LEU A 148 1.57 -19.25 -13.63
CA LEU A 148 0.92 -20.34 -14.37
C LEU A 148 1.91 -21.42 -14.78
N PHE A 149 3.06 -21.03 -15.31
CA PHE A 149 4.12 -21.96 -15.70
C PHE A 149 4.61 -22.81 -14.51
N GLY A 150 4.89 -22.15 -13.38
CA GLY A 150 5.35 -22.82 -12.16
C GLY A 150 4.27 -23.74 -11.59
N ALA A 151 3.01 -23.28 -11.55
CA ALA A 151 1.92 -24.05 -10.99
C ALA A 151 1.58 -25.30 -11.83
N VAL A 152 1.47 -25.15 -13.14
CA VAL A 152 1.21 -26.28 -14.03
C VAL A 152 2.41 -27.23 -14.04
N GLY A 153 3.64 -26.70 -14.13
CA GLY A 153 4.85 -27.52 -14.16
C GLY A 153 5.03 -28.34 -12.90
N ILE A 154 4.95 -27.75 -11.72
CA ILE A 154 5.11 -28.49 -10.48
C ILE A 154 4.00 -29.51 -10.26
N ARG A 155 2.76 -29.17 -10.64
CA ARG A 155 1.63 -30.08 -10.55
C ARG A 155 1.83 -31.32 -11.42
N GLU A 156 2.24 -31.16 -12.66
CA GLU A 156 2.48 -32.28 -13.56
C GLU A 156 3.63 -33.18 -13.11
N ILE A 157 4.62 -32.62 -12.41
CA ILE A 157 5.78 -33.38 -11.90
C ILE A 157 5.45 -34.09 -10.58
N GLU A 158 4.73 -33.48 -9.67
CA GLU A 158 4.57 -33.94 -8.29
C GLU A 158 3.19 -34.54 -7.98
N ARG A 159 2.17 -34.35 -8.81
CA ARG A 159 0.78 -34.78 -8.51
C ARG A 159 0.66 -36.28 -8.21
N ASP A 160 1.47 -37.13 -8.86
CA ASP A 160 1.39 -38.57 -8.67
C ASP A 160 2.20 -39.01 -7.43
N ALA A 161 3.27 -38.29 -7.10
CA ALA A 161 4.09 -38.53 -5.91
C ALA A 161 3.50 -37.91 -4.64
N GLN A 162 2.83 -36.78 -4.76
CA GLN A 162 2.22 -36.03 -3.65
C GLN A 162 0.84 -35.49 -4.01
N PRO A 163 -0.17 -36.38 -4.22
CA PRO A 163 -1.52 -35.96 -4.65
C PRO A 163 -2.21 -35.04 -3.63
N GLU A 164 -1.96 -35.21 -2.33
CA GLU A 164 -2.49 -34.37 -1.25
C GLU A 164 -2.02 -32.91 -1.36
N VAL A 165 -0.77 -32.70 -1.81
CA VAL A 165 -0.12 -31.40 -1.86
C VAL A 165 -0.28 -30.74 -3.24
N PHE A 166 0.06 -31.45 -4.31
CA PHE A 166 0.12 -30.94 -5.68
C PHE A 166 -0.99 -31.47 -6.61
N GLY A 167 -1.94 -32.26 -6.09
CA GLY A 167 -3.09 -32.74 -6.88
C GLY A 167 -4.03 -31.63 -7.33
N SER A 168 -4.14 -30.55 -6.59
CA SER A 168 -4.93 -29.36 -6.91
C SER A 168 -4.09 -28.27 -7.59
N LEU A 169 -4.61 -27.71 -8.69
CA LEU A 169 -3.99 -26.54 -9.34
C LEU A 169 -3.93 -25.34 -8.38
N PHE A 170 -4.93 -25.16 -7.53
CA PHE A 170 -4.94 -24.07 -6.56
C PHE A 170 -3.76 -24.17 -5.56
N ASN A 171 -3.50 -25.35 -5.02
CA ASN A 171 -2.36 -25.55 -4.13
C ASN A 171 -1.03 -25.33 -4.86
N SER A 172 -0.92 -25.74 -6.12
CA SER A 172 0.25 -25.52 -6.96
C SER A 172 0.47 -24.04 -7.27
N ILE A 173 -0.59 -23.26 -7.48
CA ILE A 173 -0.52 -21.79 -7.62
C ILE A 173 -0.03 -21.19 -6.30
N TRP A 174 -0.57 -21.60 -5.17
CA TRP A 174 -0.13 -21.17 -3.84
C TRP A 174 1.36 -21.39 -3.66
N TRP A 175 1.82 -22.63 -3.85
CA TRP A 175 3.23 -22.99 -3.75
C TRP A 175 4.11 -22.12 -4.67
N THR A 176 3.69 -21.93 -5.92
CA THR A 176 4.46 -21.14 -6.89
C THR A 176 4.59 -19.68 -6.47
N ILE A 177 3.50 -19.06 -6.00
CA ILE A 177 3.54 -17.69 -5.50
C ILE A 177 4.47 -17.59 -4.31
N VAL A 178 4.34 -18.49 -3.33
CA VAL A 178 5.17 -18.52 -2.11
C VAL A 178 6.65 -18.68 -2.46
N THR A 179 6.97 -19.49 -3.47
CA THR A 179 8.33 -19.75 -3.93
C THR A 179 8.90 -18.57 -4.73
N LEU A 180 8.14 -18.02 -5.70
CA LEU A 180 8.56 -16.86 -6.51
C LEU A 180 8.78 -15.61 -5.65
N MET A 181 7.95 -15.41 -4.62
CA MET A 181 8.09 -14.28 -3.70
C MET A 181 9.13 -14.53 -2.59
N SER A 182 9.84 -15.66 -2.64
CA SER A 182 10.87 -16.05 -1.66
C SER A 182 10.35 -16.11 -0.21
N VAL A 183 9.05 -16.38 -0.01
CA VAL A 183 8.44 -16.53 1.33
C VAL A 183 8.76 -17.89 1.93
N GLY A 184 8.49 -18.99 1.19
CA GLY A 184 8.89 -20.34 1.54
C GLY A 184 8.35 -20.84 2.88
N TYR A 185 7.03 -20.89 3.09
CA TYR A 185 6.42 -21.38 4.35
C TYR A 185 6.81 -22.81 4.71
N GLY A 186 7.18 -23.64 3.70
CA GLY A 186 7.55 -25.04 3.93
C GLY A 186 6.36 -25.99 4.09
N ASP A 187 5.15 -25.52 3.89
CA ASP A 187 3.90 -26.28 3.90
C ASP A 187 3.75 -27.21 2.69
N ALA A 188 4.39 -26.85 1.58
CA ALA A 188 4.46 -27.64 0.36
C ALA A 188 5.89 -27.61 -0.19
N VAL A 189 6.50 -28.78 -0.36
CA VAL A 189 7.88 -28.94 -0.86
C VAL A 189 7.94 -30.13 -1.83
N PRO A 190 8.52 -29.95 -3.04
CA PRO A 190 8.68 -31.05 -3.99
C PRO A 190 9.48 -32.23 -3.39
N SER A 191 8.99 -33.44 -3.57
CA SER A 191 9.66 -34.65 -3.08
C SER A 191 10.57 -35.28 -4.12
N THR A 192 10.18 -35.24 -5.38
CA THR A 192 10.92 -35.86 -6.48
C THR A 192 12.17 -35.07 -6.85
N MET A 193 13.17 -35.75 -7.42
CA MET A 193 14.40 -35.11 -7.89
C MET A 193 14.14 -34.10 -9.01
N ILE A 194 13.21 -34.43 -9.91
CA ILE A 194 12.79 -33.53 -11.01
C ILE A 194 12.06 -32.31 -10.47
N GLY A 195 11.15 -32.51 -9.50
CA GLY A 195 10.43 -31.42 -8.85
C GLY A 195 11.36 -30.46 -8.10
N LYS A 196 12.37 -30.98 -7.40
CA LYS A 196 13.41 -30.17 -6.75
C LYS A 196 14.23 -29.36 -7.76
N GLY A 197 14.60 -29.97 -8.89
CA GLY A 197 15.29 -29.25 -9.98
C GLY A 197 14.42 -28.16 -10.59
N PHE A 198 13.14 -28.44 -10.82
CA PHE A 198 12.18 -27.45 -11.31
C PHE A 198 12.00 -26.30 -10.31
N ALA A 199 11.89 -26.61 -9.02
CA ALA A 199 11.79 -25.62 -7.97
C ALA A 199 12.99 -24.65 -7.94
N GLN A 200 14.22 -25.15 -8.15
CA GLN A 200 15.42 -24.30 -8.23
C GLN A 200 15.31 -23.28 -9.36
N VAL A 201 14.81 -23.68 -10.53
CA VAL A 201 14.58 -22.75 -11.65
C VAL A 201 13.56 -21.67 -11.26
N VAL A 202 12.44 -22.07 -10.65
CA VAL A 202 11.41 -21.13 -10.19
C VAL A 202 11.97 -20.16 -9.14
N MET A 203 12.80 -20.63 -8.21
CA MET A 203 13.45 -19.79 -7.19
C MET A 203 14.38 -18.74 -7.83
N VAL A 204 15.21 -19.11 -8.80
CA VAL A 204 16.10 -18.18 -9.50
C VAL A 204 15.30 -17.11 -10.25
N LEU A 205 14.23 -17.51 -10.93
CA LEU A 205 13.34 -16.58 -11.61
C LEU A 205 12.65 -15.61 -10.61
N GLY A 206 12.26 -16.12 -9.45
CA GLY A 206 11.65 -15.31 -8.37
C GLY A 206 12.60 -14.23 -7.84
N VAL A 207 13.86 -14.60 -7.56
CA VAL A 207 14.89 -13.64 -7.13
C VAL A 207 15.11 -12.55 -8.20
N GLY A 208 15.23 -12.93 -9.47
CA GLY A 208 15.37 -11.99 -10.58
C GLY A 208 14.19 -11.03 -10.69
N LEU A 209 12.97 -11.55 -10.52
CA LEU A 209 11.73 -10.78 -10.54
C LEU A 209 11.69 -9.74 -9.39
N THR A 210 12.04 -10.17 -8.19
CA THR A 210 12.09 -9.29 -7.00
C THR A 210 13.13 -8.18 -7.19
N ALA A 211 14.31 -8.52 -7.69
CA ALA A 211 15.36 -7.55 -7.99
C ALA A 211 14.92 -6.52 -9.05
N ALA A 212 14.23 -6.97 -10.10
CA ALA A 212 13.67 -6.08 -11.14
C ALA A 212 12.63 -5.11 -10.55
N PHE A 213 11.73 -5.60 -9.68
CA PHE A 213 10.75 -4.76 -8.98
C PHE A 213 11.43 -3.67 -8.15
N ILE A 214 12.40 -4.06 -7.32
CA ILE A 214 13.15 -3.12 -6.46
C ILE A 214 13.89 -2.11 -7.33
N GLY A 215 14.52 -2.53 -8.43
CA GLY A 215 15.22 -1.64 -9.36
C GLY A 215 14.31 -0.61 -10.01
N ILE A 216 13.15 -1.04 -10.52
CA ILE A 216 12.15 -0.16 -11.16
C ILE A 216 11.61 0.88 -10.18
N VAL A 217 11.19 0.44 -8.99
CA VAL A 217 10.62 1.35 -7.99
C VAL A 217 11.71 2.24 -7.40
N GLY A 218 12.89 1.68 -7.08
CA GLY A 218 14.01 2.40 -6.50
C GLY A 218 14.53 3.52 -7.41
N SER A 219 14.67 3.26 -8.72
CA SER A 219 15.09 4.29 -9.68
C SER A 219 14.11 5.46 -9.75
N ASN A 220 12.80 5.18 -9.72
CA ASN A 220 11.78 6.23 -9.72
C ASN A 220 11.70 6.99 -8.38
N VAL A 221 11.94 6.33 -7.24
CA VAL A 221 12.07 7.01 -5.93
C VAL A 221 13.26 7.97 -5.97
N TYR A 222 14.42 7.50 -6.45
CA TYR A 222 15.62 8.32 -6.57
C TYR A 222 15.39 9.55 -7.46
N ALA A 223 14.78 9.37 -8.63
CA ALA A 223 14.44 10.46 -9.54
C ALA A 223 13.49 11.49 -8.91
N GLN A 224 12.54 11.06 -8.07
CA GLN A 224 11.64 11.98 -7.36
C GLN A 224 12.38 12.77 -6.27
N VAL A 225 13.31 12.14 -5.56
CA VAL A 225 14.14 12.82 -4.55
C VAL A 225 15.02 13.86 -5.19
N GLN A 226 15.77 13.52 -6.25
CA GLN A 226 16.62 14.47 -6.97
C GLN A 226 15.85 15.69 -7.50
N LYS A 227 14.65 15.45 -8.03
CA LYS A 227 13.80 16.53 -8.51
C LYS A 227 13.42 17.52 -7.40
N LEU A 228 13.13 17.02 -6.21
CA LEU A 228 12.81 17.85 -5.05
C LEU A 228 14.02 18.62 -4.51
N GLU A 229 15.21 18.06 -4.64
CA GLU A 229 16.47 18.73 -4.27
C GLU A 229 16.80 19.85 -5.25
N SER A 230 16.68 19.61 -6.54
CA SER A 230 16.90 20.64 -7.58
C SER A 230 15.89 21.79 -7.50
N GLU A 231 14.65 21.54 -7.08
CA GLU A 231 13.65 22.59 -6.84
C GLU A 231 13.98 23.45 -5.59
N LYS A 232 14.74 22.91 -4.64
CA LYS A 232 15.17 23.67 -3.44
C LYS A 232 16.38 24.56 -3.70
N ASP A 233 17.31 24.09 -4.52
CA ASP A 233 18.56 24.82 -4.78
C ASP A 233 18.36 26.01 -5.73
N GLY A 234 17.16 26.21 -6.29
CA GLY A 234 16.85 27.28 -7.24
C GLY A 234 17.58 27.12 -8.59
N PRO A 235 17.29 27.98 -9.59
CA PRO A 235 18.14 28.05 -10.76
C PRO A 235 19.53 28.54 -10.27
N LYS A 236 20.56 27.69 -10.41
CA LYS A 236 21.94 28.19 -10.27
C LYS A 236 22.06 29.39 -11.19
N GLU A 237 22.24 30.56 -10.62
CA GLU A 237 22.60 31.79 -11.30
C GLU A 237 23.77 31.40 -12.21
N LYS A 238 23.58 31.45 -13.53
CA LYS A 238 24.66 31.30 -14.46
C LYS A 238 25.62 32.42 -14.10
N ASP A 239 26.74 32.07 -13.51
CA ASP A 239 27.84 32.96 -13.26
C ASP A 239 28.23 33.55 -14.63
N ASP A 240 27.87 34.82 -14.79
CA ASP A 240 28.11 35.62 -16.00
C ASP A 240 29.59 36.00 -16.03
N GLN A 241 30.50 35.00 -16.03
CA GLN A 241 31.91 35.19 -16.10
C GLN A 241 32.49 35.06 -17.53
N ASP A 242 31.64 35.03 -18.54
CA ASP A 242 32.11 35.16 -19.93
C ASP A 242 31.81 36.54 -20.50
N THR A 243 32.30 37.60 -19.86
CA THR A 243 32.50 38.87 -20.51
C THR A 243 33.92 38.85 -21.11
N PRO A 244 34.10 38.73 -22.43
CA PRO A 244 35.42 38.87 -23.03
C PRO A 244 35.88 40.30 -22.80
N PHE A 245 36.94 40.46 -22.09
CA PHE A 245 37.68 41.71 -21.97
C PHE A 245 38.25 42.05 -23.35
N LEU A 246 37.50 42.75 -24.17
CA LEU A 246 38.04 43.39 -25.40
C LEU A 246 38.87 44.60 -24.96
N LEU A 247 40.15 44.38 -24.86
CA LEU A 247 41.15 45.43 -24.82
C LEU A 247 41.25 46.15 -26.15
N LYS A 248 41.19 47.44 -26.11
CA LYS A 248 41.64 48.35 -27.13
C LYS A 248 43.15 48.22 -27.36
#